data_10b44d6c73b3ffd12186f9c1df6552df
#
_entry.id   10b44d6c73b3ffd12186f9c1df6552df
#
_cell.length_a   1.000
_cell.length_b   1.000
_cell.length_c   1.000
_cell.angle_alpha   90.00
_cell.angle_beta   90.00
_cell.angle_gamma   90.00
#
_symmetry.space_group_name_H-M   'P 1'
#
loop_
_entity.id
_entity.type
_entity.pdbx_description
1 polymer ?
#
loop_
_entity_poly.entity_id
_entity_poly.type
_entity_poly.pdbx_seq_one_letter_code
_entity_poly.pdbx_strand_id
1 'polypeptide(L)'
;MKKIILTILSLIITINCGGGKDAKTKSAKSHAGHTHSTNPADKMAEGETLIYYTCPMDAHSAEYSSDPGHCPKCGMDLTAGVITPSEKREFYGCPMLIHSHIREENPGTCEDCGMKLKPMRLIK
;
A
#
# COMPACT_ATOMS: atom_id res chain seq x y z
N MET A 1 -7.24 -9.79 52.99
CA MET A 1 -6.54 -11.02 53.45
C MET A 1 -6.56 -11.99 52.25
N LYS A 2 -5.53 -12.20 51.64
CA LYS A 2 -4.85 -13.41 51.15
C LYS A 2 -3.83 -13.04 50.10
N LYS A 3 -2.60 -13.13 50.54
CA LYS A 3 -1.37 -13.05 49.76
C LYS A 3 -1.25 -14.32 48.92
N ILE A 4 -0.89 -14.22 47.67
CA ILE A 4 -0.30 -15.29 46.86
C ILE A 4 0.82 -14.64 46.07
N ILE A 5 1.93 -14.66 46.54
CA ILE A 5 3.23 -15.28 46.36
C ILE A 5 3.54 -15.60 44.90
N LEU A 6 4.50 -14.78 44.47
CA LEU A 6 5.51 -14.90 43.46
C LEU A 6 5.99 -16.33 43.20
N THR A 7 6.13 -16.69 41.95
CA THR A 7 7.24 -17.55 41.52
C THR A 7 7.79 -17.05 40.18
N ILE A 8 8.92 -16.43 40.29
CA ILE A 8 9.85 -16.08 39.23
C ILE A 8 10.50 -17.39 38.77
N LEU A 9 10.33 -17.73 37.51
CA LEU A 9 11.20 -18.70 36.87
C LEU A 9 11.97 -18.05 35.73
N SER A 10 13.16 -17.62 36.06
CA SER A 10 14.21 -17.15 35.18
C SER A 10 14.73 -18.32 34.35
N LEU A 11 14.49 -18.30 33.04
CA LEU A 11 15.17 -19.21 32.12
C LEU A 11 16.12 -18.41 31.23
N ILE A 12 17.38 -18.43 31.63
CA ILE A 12 18.50 -17.92 30.85
C ILE A 12 18.80 -18.95 29.74
N ILE A 13 18.56 -18.62 28.52
CA ILE A 13 19.07 -19.37 27.37
C ILE A 13 20.20 -18.56 26.75
N THR A 14 21.42 -18.97 27.05
CA THR A 14 22.62 -18.56 26.34
C THR A 14 22.70 -19.32 25.01
N ILE A 15 22.57 -18.63 23.89
CA ILE A 15 22.86 -19.20 22.59
C ILE A 15 24.16 -18.64 22.08
N ASN A 16 25.04 -19.58 21.95
CA ASN A 16 26.41 -19.54 21.51
C ASN A 16 26.58 -18.94 20.11
N CYS A 17 27.56 -18.07 20.01
CA CYS A 17 28.07 -17.51 18.77
C CYS A 17 28.94 -18.56 18.06
N GLY A 18 28.55 -18.99 16.87
CA GLY A 18 29.34 -19.82 15.98
C GLY A 18 29.61 -19.09 14.67
N GLY A 19 30.83 -18.59 14.53
CA GLY A 19 31.32 -18.02 13.28
C GLY A 19 31.61 -19.11 12.24
N GLY A 20 31.30 -18.81 10.97
CA GLY A 20 31.68 -19.61 9.81
C GLY A 20 31.94 -18.69 8.64
N LYS A 21 33.20 -18.57 8.30
CA LYS A 21 33.71 -17.85 7.14
C LYS A 21 33.59 -18.72 5.88
N ASP A 22 33.44 -18.02 4.74
CA ASP A 22 33.84 -18.37 3.39
C ASP A 22 33.07 -19.49 2.66
N ALA A 23 32.30 -19.05 1.66
CA ALA A 23 32.31 -19.72 0.36
C ALA A 23 31.81 -18.77 -0.75
N LYS A 24 32.76 -18.34 -1.54
CA LYS A 24 32.62 -17.68 -2.83
C LYS A 24 32.15 -18.73 -3.84
N THR A 25 30.94 -18.62 -4.34
CA THR A 25 30.52 -19.39 -5.51
C THR A 25 29.87 -18.50 -6.54
N LYS A 26 30.47 -18.51 -7.70
CA LYS A 26 30.09 -17.82 -8.92
C LYS A 26 28.83 -18.41 -9.53
N SER A 27 28.04 -17.52 -10.14
CA SER A 27 27.32 -17.72 -11.38
C SER A 27 26.16 -18.71 -11.37
N ALA A 28 24.97 -18.18 -11.31
CA ALA A 28 23.87 -18.73 -12.09
C ALA A 28 23.15 -17.55 -12.76
N LYS A 29 23.25 -17.56 -14.08
CA LYS A 29 22.58 -16.72 -15.04
C LYS A 29 21.08 -16.98 -14.93
N SER A 30 20.37 -16.18 -14.18
CA SER A 30 18.92 -16.24 -14.16
C SER A 30 18.39 -15.33 -15.26
N HIS A 31 17.57 -15.91 -16.10
CA HIS A 31 16.79 -15.25 -17.12
C HIS A 31 16.05 -14.05 -16.51
N ALA A 32 16.37 -12.87 -17.02
CA ALA A 32 15.56 -11.69 -16.84
C ALA A 32 14.21 -11.93 -17.52
N GLY A 33 13.24 -12.37 -16.76
CA GLY A 33 11.85 -12.17 -17.09
C GLY A 33 11.62 -10.67 -17.03
N HIS A 34 11.53 -10.03 -18.19
CA HIS A 34 11.05 -8.67 -18.30
C HIS A 34 9.56 -8.65 -17.90
N THR A 35 9.28 -8.61 -16.62
CA THR A 35 8.05 -8.01 -16.18
C THR A 35 8.22 -6.52 -16.39
N HIS A 36 7.62 -5.99 -17.43
CA HIS A 36 7.34 -4.56 -17.53
C HIS A 36 6.41 -4.19 -16.39
N SER A 37 6.95 -4.00 -15.22
CA SER A 37 6.33 -3.21 -14.19
C SER A 37 6.44 -1.76 -14.67
N THR A 38 5.47 -1.34 -15.47
CA THR A 38 5.32 0.08 -15.79
C THR A 38 4.99 0.76 -14.49
N ASN A 39 5.99 1.49 -13.98
CA ASN A 39 5.80 2.29 -12.78
C ASN A 39 4.58 3.20 -13.00
N PRO A 40 3.58 3.21 -12.10
CA PRO A 40 2.44 4.11 -12.22
C PRO A 40 2.84 5.58 -12.40
N ALA A 41 3.99 5.99 -11.85
CA ALA A 41 4.53 7.33 -12.03
C ALA A 41 4.79 7.68 -13.52
N ASP A 42 5.14 6.70 -14.36
CA ASP A 42 5.37 6.90 -15.80
C ASP A 42 4.07 7.12 -16.59
N LYS A 43 2.93 6.79 -16.00
CA LYS A 43 1.60 6.95 -16.61
C LYS A 43 0.86 8.19 -16.09
N MET A 44 1.44 8.92 -15.16
CA MET A 44 0.86 10.16 -14.65
C MET A 44 0.98 11.27 -15.68
N ALA A 45 -0.09 12.03 -15.87
CA ALA A 45 -0.04 13.24 -16.68
C ALA A 45 0.59 14.39 -15.90
N GLU A 46 1.08 15.37 -16.62
CA GLU A 46 1.64 16.57 -16.01
C GLU A 46 0.63 17.25 -15.09
N GLY A 47 1.03 17.58 -13.88
CA GLY A 47 0.18 18.19 -12.85
C GLY A 47 -0.64 17.20 -12.00
N GLU A 48 -0.52 15.91 -12.23
CA GLU A 48 -1.14 14.87 -11.38
C GLU A 48 -0.27 14.56 -10.16
N THR A 49 -0.92 14.22 -9.05
CA THR A 49 -0.22 13.88 -7.80
C THR A 49 -0.68 12.53 -7.28
N LEU A 50 0.27 11.60 -7.13
CA LEU A 50 0.03 10.29 -6.52
C LEU A 50 -0.32 10.46 -5.05
N ILE A 51 -1.40 9.80 -4.63
CA ILE A 51 -1.87 9.83 -3.24
C ILE A 51 -1.70 8.47 -2.58
N TYR A 52 -2.15 7.39 -3.23
CA TYR A 52 -2.12 6.03 -2.69
C TYR A 52 -2.30 4.99 -3.81
N TYR A 53 -2.17 3.73 -3.43
CA TYR A 53 -2.57 2.59 -4.25
C TYR A 53 -3.83 1.97 -3.66
N THR A 54 -4.78 1.57 -4.49
CA THR A 54 -6.06 1.00 -4.06
C THR A 54 -6.53 -0.06 -5.04
N CYS A 55 -7.43 -0.94 -4.59
CA CYS A 55 -8.05 -1.91 -5.47
C CYS A 55 -8.96 -1.21 -6.49
N PRO A 56 -8.87 -1.55 -7.78
CA PRO A 56 -9.73 -0.97 -8.81
C PRO A 56 -11.20 -1.40 -8.70
N MET A 57 -11.48 -2.47 -7.96
CA MET A 57 -12.85 -2.93 -7.70
C MET A 57 -13.52 -2.12 -6.60
N ASP A 58 -14.73 -1.63 -6.83
CA ASP A 58 -15.47 -0.84 -5.84
C ASP A 58 -15.73 -1.63 -4.56
N ALA A 59 -16.02 -2.93 -4.66
CA ALA A 59 -16.21 -3.80 -3.50
C ALA A 59 -14.96 -3.92 -2.59
N HIS A 60 -13.78 -3.60 -3.10
CA HIS A 60 -12.52 -3.65 -2.37
C HIS A 60 -11.80 -2.29 -2.32
N SER A 61 -12.52 -1.21 -2.56
CA SER A 61 -11.97 0.16 -2.57
C SER A 61 -11.36 0.60 -1.23
N ALA A 62 -11.74 -0.07 -0.15
CA ALA A 62 -11.16 0.14 1.18
C ALA A 62 -9.77 -0.51 1.35
N GLU A 63 -9.35 -1.37 0.43
CA GLU A 63 -8.00 -1.93 0.43
C GLU A 63 -7.03 -0.93 -0.19
N TYR A 64 -6.10 -0.45 0.60
CA TYR A 64 -5.14 0.59 0.23
C TYR A 64 -3.72 0.26 0.67
N SER A 65 -2.75 0.91 0.03
CA SER A 65 -1.34 0.85 0.37
C SER A 65 -0.64 2.16 0.03
N SER A 66 0.46 2.47 0.70
CA SER A 66 1.41 3.51 0.28
C SER A 66 2.29 3.06 -0.89
N ASP A 67 2.39 1.75 -1.10
CA ASP A 67 3.27 1.13 -2.09
C ASP A 67 2.47 0.29 -3.10
N PRO A 68 2.99 0.08 -4.32
CA PRO A 68 2.39 -0.82 -5.28
C PRO A 68 2.39 -2.25 -4.76
N GLY A 69 1.37 -3.03 -5.12
CA GLY A 69 1.22 -4.40 -4.66
C GLY A 69 -0.07 -5.04 -5.14
N HIS A 70 -0.51 -6.08 -4.43
CA HIS A 70 -1.73 -6.81 -4.76
C HIS A 70 -2.80 -6.61 -3.69
N CYS A 71 -4.05 -6.58 -4.11
CA CYS A 71 -5.18 -6.53 -3.20
C CYS A 71 -5.26 -7.84 -2.40
N PRO A 72 -5.27 -7.80 -1.06
CA PRO A 72 -5.30 -9.00 -0.23
C PRO A 72 -6.60 -9.79 -0.36
N LYS A 73 -7.67 -9.18 -0.85
CA LYS A 73 -8.98 -9.81 -1.00
C LYS A 73 -9.20 -10.49 -2.34
N CYS A 74 -8.66 -9.95 -3.43
CA CYS A 74 -8.89 -10.50 -4.77
C CYS A 74 -7.61 -10.81 -5.57
N GLY A 75 -6.42 -10.48 -5.05
CA GLY A 75 -5.13 -10.73 -5.69
C GLY A 75 -4.81 -9.85 -6.90
N MET A 76 -5.70 -8.95 -7.31
CA MET A 76 -5.44 -8.02 -8.42
C MET A 76 -4.41 -6.98 -8.02
N ASP A 77 -3.66 -6.47 -9.00
CA ASP A 77 -2.74 -5.36 -8.79
C ASP A 77 -3.49 -4.12 -8.30
N LEU A 78 -2.94 -3.50 -7.28
CA LEU A 78 -3.41 -2.21 -6.81
C LEU A 78 -3.08 -1.14 -7.86
N THR A 79 -4.01 -0.25 -8.09
CA THR A 79 -3.89 0.87 -9.01
C THR A 79 -3.59 2.16 -8.26
N ALA A 80 -2.81 3.04 -8.87
CA ALA A 80 -2.50 4.32 -8.26
C ALA A 80 -3.71 5.26 -8.31
N GLY A 81 -4.13 5.77 -7.15
CA GLY A 81 -5.09 6.85 -7.01
C GLY A 81 -4.35 8.20 -7.05
N VAL A 82 -4.65 9.02 -8.03
CA VAL A 82 -4.00 10.31 -8.23
C VAL A 82 -5.01 11.45 -8.20
N ILE A 83 -4.60 12.61 -7.63
CA ILE A 83 -5.32 13.86 -7.83
C ILE A 83 -5.04 14.33 -9.27
N THR A 84 -6.08 14.69 -9.98
CA THR A 84 -6.02 15.06 -11.39
C THR A 84 -6.79 16.38 -11.62
N PRO A 85 -6.59 17.10 -12.75
CA PRO A 85 -7.47 18.18 -13.18
C PRO A 85 -8.92 17.71 -13.32
N SER A 86 -9.88 18.60 -13.06
CA SER A 86 -11.31 18.25 -13.03
C SER A 86 -11.84 17.63 -14.32
N GLU A 87 -11.25 17.98 -15.48
CA GLU A 87 -11.62 17.41 -16.78
C GLU A 87 -11.20 15.95 -16.99
N LYS A 88 -10.22 15.48 -16.21
CA LYS A 88 -9.69 14.11 -16.30
C LYS A 88 -10.17 13.21 -15.16
N ARG A 89 -11.05 13.73 -14.29
CA ARG A 89 -11.50 12.98 -13.12
C ARG A 89 -12.38 11.80 -13.50
N GLU A 90 -12.27 10.73 -12.74
CA GLU A 90 -13.22 9.61 -12.70
C GLU A 90 -14.20 9.78 -11.53
N PHE A 91 -13.72 10.31 -10.40
CA PHE A 91 -14.51 10.51 -9.18
C PHE A 91 -13.93 11.66 -8.34
N TYR A 92 -14.64 12.04 -7.29
CA TYR A 92 -14.11 12.88 -6.21
C TYR A 92 -13.76 11.98 -5.02
N GLY A 93 -12.51 12.00 -4.60
CA GLY A 93 -12.01 11.15 -3.52
C GLY A 93 -11.35 11.93 -2.39
N CYS A 94 -11.28 11.30 -1.23
CA CYS A 94 -10.54 11.85 -0.11
C CYS A 94 -9.03 11.69 -0.35
N PRO A 95 -8.21 12.75 -0.08
CA PRO A 95 -6.77 12.66 -0.24
C PRO A 95 -6.07 11.88 0.89
N MET A 96 -6.82 11.36 1.85
CA MET A 96 -6.31 10.52 2.93
C MET A 96 -6.24 9.06 2.49
N LEU A 97 -5.08 8.43 2.70
CA LEU A 97 -4.82 7.02 2.39
C LEU A 97 -5.90 6.08 2.96
N ILE A 98 -6.27 6.27 4.23
CA ILE A 98 -7.24 5.42 4.94
C ILE A 98 -8.68 5.59 4.44
N HIS A 99 -8.96 6.62 3.62
CA HIS A 99 -10.28 6.92 3.07
C HIS A 99 -10.33 6.69 1.55
N SER A 100 -9.53 5.76 1.03
CA SER A 100 -9.47 5.39 -0.40
C SER A 100 -10.79 4.84 -0.94
N HIS A 101 -11.69 4.40 -0.07
CA HIS A 101 -13.02 3.90 -0.40
C HIS A 101 -14.02 5.01 -0.76
N ILE A 102 -13.73 6.26 -0.38
CA ILE A 102 -14.59 7.41 -0.69
C ILE A 102 -14.41 7.79 -2.15
N ARG A 103 -15.42 7.46 -2.97
CA ARG A 103 -15.46 7.72 -4.41
C ARG A 103 -16.82 8.29 -4.78
N GLU A 104 -16.90 9.61 -4.88
CA GLU A 104 -18.15 10.35 -5.13
C GLU A 104 -18.19 10.93 -6.54
N GLU A 105 -19.37 11.00 -7.12
CA GLU A 105 -19.57 11.61 -8.44
C GLU A 105 -19.48 13.15 -8.39
N ASN A 106 -19.83 13.73 -7.25
CA ASN A 106 -19.94 15.17 -7.05
C ASN A 106 -18.88 15.69 -6.07
N PRO A 107 -18.47 16.96 -6.22
CA PRO A 107 -17.60 17.58 -5.24
C PRO A 107 -18.32 17.72 -3.89
N GLY A 108 -17.58 17.50 -2.79
CA GLY A 108 -18.15 17.54 -1.45
C GLY A 108 -17.08 17.48 -0.38
N THR A 109 -17.47 16.97 0.78
CA THR A 109 -16.59 16.71 1.93
C THR A 109 -16.61 15.23 2.25
N CYS A 110 -15.47 14.70 2.67
CA CYS A 110 -15.34 13.33 3.14
C CYS A 110 -16.17 13.12 4.40
N GLU A 111 -16.99 12.10 4.42
CA GLU A 111 -17.87 11.76 5.55
C GLU A 111 -17.07 11.39 6.80
N ASP A 112 -15.90 10.74 6.61
CA ASP A 112 -15.08 10.23 7.71
C ASP A 112 -14.21 11.31 8.38
N CYS A 113 -13.67 12.26 7.60
CA CYS A 113 -12.72 13.25 8.14
C CYS A 113 -13.08 14.72 7.87
N GLY A 114 -14.15 15.01 7.14
CA GLY A 114 -14.60 16.37 6.82
C GLY A 114 -13.72 17.15 5.83
N MET A 115 -12.67 16.53 5.28
CA MET A 115 -11.82 17.18 4.27
C MET A 115 -12.56 17.32 2.95
N LYS A 116 -12.27 18.40 2.21
CA LYS A 116 -12.78 18.58 0.85
C LYS A 116 -12.28 17.46 -0.05
N LEU A 117 -13.20 16.80 -0.74
CA LEU A 117 -12.89 15.82 -1.78
C LEU A 117 -12.15 16.47 -2.93
N LYS A 118 -11.24 15.74 -3.53
CA LYS A 118 -10.43 16.18 -4.67
C LYS A 118 -10.82 15.41 -5.94
N PRO A 119 -10.73 16.02 -7.11
CA PRO A 119 -10.88 15.30 -8.36
C PRO A 119 -9.77 14.26 -8.49
N MET A 120 -10.14 13.01 -8.70
CA MET A 120 -9.22 11.88 -8.74
C MET A 120 -9.56 10.92 -9.88
N ARG A 121 -8.57 10.14 -10.27
CA ARG A 121 -8.69 8.99 -11.16
C ARG A 121 -7.78 7.85 -10.72
N LEU A 122 -8.03 6.65 -11.23
CA LEU A 122 -7.14 5.50 -11.06
C LEU A 122 -6.26 5.33 -12.30
N ILE A 123 -4.98 5.09 -12.07
CA ILE A 123 -4.03 4.74 -13.14
C ILE A 123 -4.00 3.21 -13.29
N LYS A 124 -4.48 2.74 -14.42
CA LYS A 124 -4.52 1.31 -14.81
C LYS A 124 -3.31 0.92 -15.63
#